data_b3c98369bd15f9c7360e1c29e613e71c
#
_entry.id   b3c98369bd15f9c7360e1c29e613e71c
#
_cell.length_a   1.000
_cell.length_b   1.000
_cell.length_c   1.000
_cell.angle_alpha   90.00
_cell.angle_beta   90.00
_cell.angle_gamma   90.00
#
_symmetry.space_group_name_H-M   'P 1'
#
loop_
_entity.id
_entity.type
_entity.pdbx_description
1 polymer ?
#
loop_
_entity_poly.entity_id
_entity_poly.type
_entity_poly.pdbx_seq_one_letter_code
_entity_poly.pdbx_strand_id
1 'polypeptide(L)'
;RIVIEVEKAKAGEARLNDVSQLVLFGSSGLSTPLLHELMKREIPVSFHTYGGWFIGHVVGLGHRNAETRMHQYRQSFDPKACLHLARGWVAAKIANSRTMLRRNWRGAAEEDEAEPFEQFGKEQEGDGITDTANKPVAPEDLLLSLKEDAHHALRAGSLEELLGIEGIAARRYFQNLTHLLRHDDDPSLSFDFMGRNRRPPKDPVNAMLSFAYAMLTREWHIALSAVGLDPYRGYYHQPRFGRPALALDMMEPFRPLVADSAVITAINNGEVRGSDFIRAAGSCAMSDSGRKRFIAAFERRMGHEVTHPLFGYQLSYRRLLEVQARLLIRHLSGEIPDYPNFVTR
;
A
#
# COMPACT_ATOMS: atom_id res chain seq x y z
N ARG A 1 -11.12 8.35 26.63
CA ARG A 1 -10.67 9.29 25.60
C ARG A 1 -9.15 9.36 25.62
N ILE A 2 -8.54 9.59 24.46
CA ILE A 2 -7.15 9.99 24.31
C ILE A 2 -7.13 11.51 24.28
N VAL A 3 -6.30 12.15 25.10
CA VAL A 3 -6.08 13.59 25.09
C VAL A 3 -4.69 13.85 24.54
N ILE A 4 -4.60 14.76 23.59
CA ILE A 4 -3.32 15.20 23.01
C ILE A 4 -3.00 16.56 23.64
N GLU A 5 -1.82 16.67 24.23
CA GLU A 5 -1.33 17.89 24.87
C GLU A 5 -0.06 18.37 24.15
N VAL A 6 0.02 19.68 23.96
CA VAL A 6 1.21 20.37 23.49
C VAL A 6 1.51 21.46 24.51
N GLU A 7 2.73 21.46 25.08
CA GLU A 7 3.14 22.41 26.11
C GLU A 7 2.17 22.48 27.31
N LYS A 8 1.63 21.31 27.71
CA LYS A 8 0.62 21.15 28.78
C LYS A 8 -0.76 21.73 28.47
N ALA A 9 -0.99 22.25 27.28
CA ALA A 9 -2.30 22.68 26.81
C ALA A 9 -2.95 21.59 25.95
N LYS A 10 -4.27 21.39 26.11
CA LYS A 10 -5.03 20.43 25.30
C LYS A 10 -5.05 20.91 23.85
N ALA A 11 -4.42 20.13 22.95
CA ALA A 11 -4.39 20.37 21.52
C ALA A 11 -5.45 19.56 20.75
N GLY A 12 -5.93 18.44 21.33
CA GLY A 12 -6.94 17.60 20.68
C GLY A 12 -7.41 16.45 21.56
N GLU A 13 -8.47 15.79 21.12
CA GLU A 13 -8.93 14.55 21.76
C GLU A 13 -9.55 13.58 20.74
N ALA A 14 -9.48 12.28 21.06
CA ALA A 14 -10.17 11.23 20.32
C ALA A 14 -10.87 10.26 21.28
N ARG A 15 -12.00 9.69 20.85
CA ARG A 15 -12.65 8.62 21.61
C ARG A 15 -11.91 7.30 21.35
N LEU A 16 -11.62 6.55 22.39
CA LEU A 16 -10.92 5.24 22.26
C LEU A 16 -11.63 4.26 21.32
N ASN A 17 -12.95 4.30 21.25
CA ASN A 17 -13.72 3.42 20.39
C ASN A 17 -13.60 3.77 18.89
N ASP A 18 -13.19 4.99 18.59
CA ASP A 18 -13.03 5.49 17.21
C ASP A 18 -11.57 5.35 16.73
N VAL A 19 -10.67 4.83 17.60
CA VAL A 19 -9.24 4.69 17.30
C VAL A 19 -8.93 3.26 16.90
N SER A 20 -8.49 3.06 15.67
CA SER A 20 -8.03 1.76 15.18
C SER A 20 -6.54 1.51 15.41
N GLN A 21 -5.74 2.57 15.51
CA GLN A 21 -4.31 2.51 15.84
C GLN A 21 -3.79 3.86 16.34
N LEU A 22 -2.68 3.87 17.06
CA LEU A 22 -1.95 5.06 17.46
C LEU A 22 -0.56 5.06 16.81
N VAL A 23 -0.24 6.13 16.09
CA VAL A 23 1.04 6.28 15.40
C VAL A 23 1.79 7.47 15.99
N LEU A 24 2.96 7.24 16.57
CA LEU A 24 3.79 8.25 17.22
C LEU A 24 5.03 8.54 16.37
N PHE A 25 5.28 9.81 16.10
CA PHE A 25 6.46 10.27 15.38
C PHE A 25 7.37 11.08 16.31
N GLY A 26 8.67 10.84 16.17
CA GLY A 26 9.70 11.56 16.93
C GLY A 26 9.64 11.31 18.43
N SER A 27 9.77 12.36 19.23
CA SER A 27 9.87 12.29 20.69
C SER A 27 8.54 12.43 21.42
N SER A 28 7.40 12.10 20.76
CA SER A 28 6.08 12.21 21.38
C SER A 28 5.97 11.28 22.59
N GLY A 29 5.57 11.83 23.74
CA GLY A 29 5.36 11.06 24.96
C GLY A 29 4.04 10.30 24.95
N LEU A 30 4.00 9.14 25.60
CA LEU A 30 2.82 8.34 25.82
C LEU A 30 2.73 7.95 27.30
N SER A 31 1.59 8.18 27.94
CA SER A 31 1.43 7.78 29.34
C SER A 31 1.25 6.27 29.46
N THR A 32 1.87 5.69 30.48
CA THR A 32 1.73 4.24 30.78
C THR A 32 0.27 3.78 30.93
N PRO A 33 -0.62 4.53 31.62
CA PRO A 33 -2.03 4.14 31.70
C PRO A 33 -2.73 4.07 30.34
N LEU A 34 -2.43 5.04 29.45
CA LEU A 34 -2.98 5.01 28.08
C LEU A 34 -2.43 3.81 27.29
N LEU A 35 -1.14 3.53 27.42
CA LEU A 35 -0.54 2.35 26.75
C LEU A 35 -1.20 1.05 27.22
N HIS A 36 -1.41 0.89 28.54
CA HIS A 36 -2.11 -0.30 29.09
C HIS A 36 -3.53 -0.43 28.55
N GLU A 37 -4.26 0.68 28.43
CA GLU A 37 -5.63 0.66 27.91
C GLU A 37 -5.68 0.30 26.43
N LEU A 38 -4.73 0.83 25.63
CA LEU A 38 -4.60 0.49 24.21
C LEU A 38 -4.26 -0.99 24.02
N MET A 39 -3.32 -1.52 24.83
CA MET A 39 -2.97 -2.94 24.80
C MET A 39 -4.15 -3.86 25.18
N LYS A 40 -4.95 -3.50 26.20
CA LYS A 40 -6.15 -4.27 26.59
C LYS A 40 -7.19 -4.31 25.47
N ARG A 41 -7.29 -3.25 24.67
CA ARG A 41 -8.22 -3.13 23.54
C ARG A 41 -7.67 -3.65 22.24
N GLU A 42 -6.45 -4.21 22.26
CA GLU A 42 -5.73 -4.67 21.06
C GLU A 42 -5.55 -3.56 19.99
N ILE A 43 -5.52 -2.29 20.44
CA ILE A 43 -5.22 -1.15 19.59
C ILE A 43 -3.70 -1.03 19.44
N PRO A 44 -3.12 -1.26 18.26
CA PRO A 44 -1.67 -1.22 18.07
C PRO A 44 -1.13 0.20 18.22
N VAL A 45 0.04 0.29 18.86
CA VAL A 45 0.80 1.54 18.99
C VAL A 45 2.09 1.39 18.21
N SER A 46 2.36 2.24 17.23
CA SER A 46 3.60 2.22 16.46
C SER A 46 4.43 3.46 16.69
N PHE A 47 5.75 3.28 16.71
CA PHE A 47 6.74 4.32 16.96
C PHE A 47 7.57 4.54 15.70
N HIS A 48 7.80 5.80 15.38
CA HIS A 48 8.57 6.23 14.21
C HIS A 48 9.58 7.31 14.57
N THR A 49 10.70 7.32 13.87
CA THR A 49 11.61 8.48 13.92
C THR A 49 10.90 9.73 13.40
N TYR A 50 11.49 10.89 13.61
CA TYR A 50 11.02 12.15 13.04
C TYR A 50 10.91 12.08 11.51
N GLY A 51 11.81 11.36 10.85
CA GLY A 51 11.83 11.12 9.41
C GLY A 51 10.81 10.09 8.90
N GLY A 52 9.99 9.49 9.79
CA GLY A 52 8.98 8.51 9.41
C GLY A 52 9.48 7.06 9.33
N TRP A 53 10.73 6.78 9.72
CA TRP A 53 11.23 5.41 9.78
C TRP A 53 10.59 4.65 10.94
N PHE A 54 10.05 3.47 10.64
CA PHE A 54 9.45 2.60 11.64
C PHE A 54 10.52 2.07 12.62
N ILE A 55 10.31 2.31 13.92
CA ILE A 55 11.18 1.85 15.00
C ILE A 55 10.69 0.53 15.55
N GLY A 56 9.36 0.43 15.75
CA GLY A 56 8.72 -0.73 16.34
C GLY A 56 7.27 -0.46 16.70
N HIS A 57 6.62 -1.47 17.28
CA HIS A 57 5.25 -1.33 17.73
C HIS A 57 5.03 -2.08 19.06
N VAL A 58 3.99 -1.68 19.77
CA VAL A 58 3.51 -2.39 20.95
C VAL A 58 2.10 -2.91 20.65
N VAL A 59 1.93 -4.17 20.89
CA VAL A 59 0.62 -4.86 20.90
C VAL A 59 0.40 -5.50 22.27
N GLY A 60 -0.83 -5.80 22.62
CA GLY A 60 -1.15 -6.55 23.83
C GLY A 60 -0.53 -7.94 23.81
N LEU A 61 -1.01 -8.86 24.63
CA LEU A 61 -0.48 -10.23 24.74
C LEU A 61 -0.50 -11.02 23.43
N GLY A 62 -1.05 -10.42 22.38
CA GLY A 62 -1.02 -10.89 21.01
C GLY A 62 -1.69 -12.25 20.80
N HIS A 63 -1.50 -12.78 19.61
CA HIS A 63 -2.06 -14.06 19.23
C HIS A 63 -1.26 -15.18 19.92
N ARG A 64 -1.94 -15.94 20.83
CA ARG A 64 -1.31 -17.01 21.63
C ARG A 64 -1.21 -18.34 20.90
N ASN A 65 -1.69 -18.41 19.64
CA ASN A 65 -1.68 -19.65 18.88
C ASN A 65 -0.29 -19.94 18.31
N ALA A 66 0.43 -20.87 18.90
CA ALA A 66 1.73 -21.32 18.43
C ALA A 66 1.62 -22.09 17.09
N GLU A 67 0.50 -22.78 16.84
CA GLU A 67 0.29 -23.59 15.65
C GLU A 67 0.33 -22.75 14.38
N THR A 68 -0.20 -21.50 14.41
CA THR A 68 -0.14 -20.55 13.30
C THR A 68 1.30 -20.35 12.81
N ARG A 69 2.23 -20.11 13.75
CA ARG A 69 3.66 -19.95 13.42
C ARG A 69 4.31 -21.24 12.97
N MET A 70 3.93 -22.36 13.55
CA MET A 70 4.42 -23.68 13.13
C MET A 70 4.02 -23.99 11.69
N HIS A 71 2.77 -23.71 11.31
CA HIS A 71 2.31 -23.86 9.92
C HIS A 71 3.05 -22.90 8.99
N GLN A 72 3.21 -21.63 9.37
CA GLN A 72 3.96 -20.65 8.60
C GLN A 72 5.40 -21.12 8.36
N TYR A 73 6.14 -21.48 9.40
CA TYR A 73 7.53 -21.91 9.27
C TYR A 73 7.65 -23.19 8.46
N ARG A 74 6.83 -24.20 8.72
CA ARG A 74 6.86 -25.47 7.97
C ARG A 74 6.71 -25.23 6.47
N GLN A 75 5.71 -24.47 6.05
CA GLN A 75 5.48 -24.21 4.62
C GLN A 75 6.53 -23.26 4.04
N SER A 76 7.11 -22.37 4.82
CA SER A 76 8.15 -21.45 4.35
C SER A 76 9.50 -22.12 4.06
N PHE A 77 9.69 -23.38 4.42
CA PHE A 77 10.85 -24.20 4.05
C PHE A 77 10.57 -25.10 2.83
N ASP A 78 9.32 -25.16 2.37
CA ASP A 78 8.96 -25.90 1.16
C ASP A 78 9.04 -24.97 -0.07
N PRO A 79 9.98 -25.20 -1.01
CA PRO A 79 10.11 -24.40 -2.23
C PRO A 79 8.84 -24.37 -3.08
N LYS A 80 8.05 -25.48 -3.08
CA LYS A 80 6.81 -25.55 -3.85
C LYS A 80 5.73 -24.67 -3.26
N ALA A 81 5.57 -24.68 -1.93
CA ALA A 81 4.64 -23.78 -1.23
C ALA A 81 5.06 -22.32 -1.41
N CYS A 82 6.36 -22.03 -1.33
CA CYS A 82 6.89 -20.68 -1.57
C CYS A 82 6.55 -20.19 -2.98
N LEU A 83 6.82 -21.00 -4.01
CA LEU A 83 6.53 -20.64 -5.39
C LEU A 83 5.03 -20.50 -5.64
N HIS A 84 4.21 -21.36 -5.07
CA HIS A 84 2.74 -21.32 -5.22
C HIS A 84 2.17 -19.98 -4.69
N LEU A 85 2.53 -19.56 -3.49
CA LEU A 85 2.09 -18.29 -2.92
C LEU A 85 2.65 -17.08 -3.69
N ALA A 86 3.94 -17.13 -4.04
CA ALA A 86 4.60 -16.05 -4.75
C ALA A 86 3.96 -15.76 -6.12
N ARG A 87 3.62 -16.81 -6.88
CA ARG A 87 2.90 -16.69 -8.16
C ARG A 87 1.60 -15.90 -8.01
N GLY A 88 0.80 -16.23 -6.99
CA GLY A 88 -0.45 -15.56 -6.71
C GLY A 88 -0.27 -14.08 -6.37
N TRP A 89 0.69 -13.74 -5.50
CA TRP A 89 0.96 -12.34 -5.13
C TRP A 89 1.47 -11.51 -6.30
N VAL A 90 2.39 -12.05 -7.10
CA VAL A 90 2.94 -11.32 -8.27
C VAL A 90 1.86 -11.14 -9.34
N ALA A 91 1.09 -12.18 -9.64
CA ALA A 91 -0.02 -12.09 -10.60
C ALA A 91 -1.07 -11.05 -10.17
N ALA A 92 -1.45 -11.05 -8.89
CA ALA A 92 -2.39 -10.09 -8.34
C ALA A 92 -1.84 -8.64 -8.38
N LYS A 93 -0.55 -8.44 -8.08
CA LYS A 93 0.11 -7.14 -8.24
C LYS A 93 0.01 -6.64 -9.68
N ILE A 94 0.35 -7.49 -10.65
CA ILE A 94 0.32 -7.12 -12.07
C ILE A 94 -1.12 -6.80 -12.53
N ALA A 95 -2.09 -7.60 -12.13
CA ALA A 95 -3.51 -7.38 -12.43
C ALA A 95 -4.02 -6.06 -11.83
N ASN A 96 -3.64 -5.76 -10.58
CA ASN A 96 -3.99 -4.50 -9.93
C ASN A 96 -3.27 -3.29 -10.56
N SER A 97 -2.02 -3.44 -10.99
CA SER A 97 -1.29 -2.41 -11.76
C SER A 97 -1.99 -2.11 -13.09
N ARG A 98 -2.42 -3.17 -13.81
CA ARG A 98 -3.21 -3.03 -15.03
C ARG A 98 -4.52 -2.27 -14.78
N THR A 99 -5.21 -2.58 -13.70
CA THR A 99 -6.46 -1.89 -13.32
C THR A 99 -6.20 -0.42 -12.99
N MET A 100 -5.08 -0.10 -12.33
CA MET A 100 -4.68 1.29 -12.08
C MET A 100 -4.46 2.08 -13.37
N LEU A 101 -3.73 1.53 -14.34
CA LEU A 101 -3.55 2.18 -15.64
C LEU A 101 -4.89 2.38 -16.35
N ARG A 102 -5.70 1.33 -16.44
CA ARG A 102 -6.99 1.37 -17.15
C ARG A 102 -7.95 2.43 -16.58
N ARG A 103 -8.01 2.56 -15.25
CA ARG A 103 -8.98 3.45 -14.59
C ARG A 103 -8.54 4.90 -14.51
N ASN A 104 -7.22 5.13 -14.47
CA ASN A 104 -6.68 6.44 -14.14
C ASN A 104 -5.85 7.05 -15.27
N TRP A 105 -5.95 6.51 -16.47
CA TRP A 105 -5.22 7.03 -17.62
C TRP A 105 -5.74 8.43 -17.99
N ARG A 106 -4.82 9.37 -18.10
CA ARG A 106 -5.09 10.77 -18.45
C ARG A 106 -4.54 11.18 -19.82
N GLY A 107 -3.73 10.31 -20.45
CA GLY A 107 -3.06 10.60 -21.71
C GLY A 107 -1.76 11.38 -21.56
N ALA A 108 -1.11 11.68 -22.69
CA ALA A 108 -0.08 12.71 -22.75
C ALA A 108 -0.77 14.08 -22.74
N ALA A 109 -0.09 15.12 -22.22
CA ALA A 109 -0.63 16.47 -22.13
C ALA A 109 -1.06 17.01 -23.51
N GLU A 110 -2.31 16.79 -23.86
CA GLU A 110 -3.06 17.54 -24.85
C GLU A 110 -4.29 18.08 -24.13
N GLU A 111 -4.48 19.38 -24.26
CA GLU A 111 -5.51 20.21 -23.68
C GLU A 111 -6.85 19.50 -23.49
N ASP A 112 -7.21 19.14 -22.25
CA ASP A 112 -8.61 18.93 -21.89
C ASP A 112 -8.83 19.14 -20.38
N GLU A 113 -9.85 19.88 -20.06
CA GLU A 113 -10.30 20.21 -18.72
C GLU A 113 -10.54 18.94 -17.89
N ALA A 114 -9.61 18.62 -16.98
CA ALA A 114 -9.70 17.43 -16.15
C ALA A 114 -10.65 17.66 -14.98
N GLU A 115 -11.77 16.96 -14.98
CA GLU A 115 -12.61 16.83 -13.80
C GLU A 115 -11.86 16.25 -12.59
N PRO A 116 -12.18 16.63 -11.35
CA PRO A 116 -11.49 16.15 -10.15
C PRO A 116 -11.60 14.65 -9.96
N PHE A 117 -10.54 14.04 -9.45
CA PHE A 117 -10.37 12.60 -9.16
C PHE A 117 -11.28 12.11 -8.00
N GLU A 118 -12.54 12.50 -7.96
CA GLU A 118 -13.48 12.14 -6.88
C GLU A 118 -14.20 10.80 -7.04
N GLN A 119 -13.96 10.02 -8.10
CA GLN A 119 -14.77 8.85 -8.38
C GLN A 119 -14.10 7.49 -8.12
N PHE A 120 -13.51 7.30 -6.92
CA PHE A 120 -13.38 5.96 -6.37
C PHE A 120 -14.47 5.73 -5.32
N GLY A 121 -15.65 5.22 -5.73
CA GLY A 121 -16.61 4.73 -4.75
C GLY A 121 -18.07 5.07 -4.90
N LYS A 122 -18.53 5.37 -6.13
CA LYS A 122 -19.97 5.25 -6.40
C LYS A 122 -20.16 4.28 -7.57
N GLU A 123 -20.49 3.04 -7.26
CA GLU A 123 -21.28 2.23 -8.18
C GLU A 123 -22.63 2.94 -8.29
N GLN A 124 -22.84 3.70 -9.35
CA GLN A 124 -24.16 4.10 -9.76
C GLN A 124 -24.76 2.94 -10.57
N GLU A 125 -25.64 2.17 -9.93
CA GLU A 125 -26.80 1.64 -10.65
C GLU A 125 -27.64 2.86 -11.05
N GLY A 126 -27.80 3.08 -12.35
CA GLY A 126 -28.67 4.12 -12.87
C GLY A 126 -28.32 4.46 -14.31
N ASP A 127 -29.13 3.99 -15.22
CA ASP A 127 -29.21 4.45 -16.61
C ASP A 127 -29.11 5.98 -16.71
N GLY A 128 -27.99 6.46 -17.16
CA GLY A 128 -27.75 7.83 -17.52
C GLY A 128 -26.68 7.81 -18.60
N ILE A 129 -27.08 7.93 -19.86
CA ILE A 129 -26.19 8.19 -20.98
C ILE A 129 -25.53 9.53 -20.70
N THR A 130 -24.39 9.54 -20.03
CA THR A 130 -23.47 10.68 -19.97
C THR A 130 -22.37 10.43 -20.99
N ASP A 131 -22.15 11.46 -21.78
CA ASP A 131 -21.19 11.57 -22.87
C ASP A 131 -19.78 11.09 -22.43
N THR A 132 -19.47 9.82 -22.66
CA THR A 132 -18.17 9.20 -22.35
C THR A 132 -17.20 9.30 -23.53
N ALA A 133 -17.47 10.20 -24.49
CA ALA A 133 -16.86 10.16 -25.81
C ALA A 133 -15.40 10.68 -25.87
N ASN A 134 -14.80 11.20 -24.77
CA ASN A 134 -13.48 11.84 -24.88
C ASN A 134 -12.50 11.62 -23.70
N LYS A 135 -12.71 10.61 -22.87
CA LYS A 135 -11.71 10.33 -21.81
C LYS A 135 -10.52 9.56 -22.42
N PRO A 136 -9.27 10.03 -22.24
CA PRO A 136 -8.10 9.29 -22.68
C PRO A 136 -8.10 7.86 -22.13
N VAL A 137 -7.84 6.88 -22.99
CA VAL A 137 -7.84 5.46 -22.63
C VAL A 137 -6.43 4.90 -22.71
N ALA A 138 -6.02 4.08 -21.74
CA ALA A 138 -4.73 3.41 -21.79
C ALA A 138 -4.62 2.52 -23.03
N PRO A 139 -3.44 2.49 -23.71
CA PRO A 139 -3.23 1.66 -24.89
C PRO A 139 -3.60 0.20 -24.66
N GLU A 140 -4.36 -0.38 -25.60
CA GLU A 140 -4.88 -1.74 -25.45
C GLU A 140 -3.77 -2.79 -25.44
N ASP A 141 -2.73 -2.60 -26.24
CA ASP A 141 -1.53 -3.44 -26.29
C ASP A 141 -0.78 -3.47 -24.95
N LEU A 142 -0.68 -2.33 -24.25
CA LEU A 142 -0.12 -2.25 -22.91
C LEU A 142 -0.95 -3.05 -21.90
N LEU A 143 -2.29 -2.86 -21.94
CA LEU A 143 -3.19 -3.57 -21.05
C LEU A 143 -3.21 -5.08 -21.33
N LEU A 144 -3.10 -5.50 -22.59
CA LEU A 144 -3.00 -6.89 -22.99
C LEU A 144 -1.67 -7.49 -22.52
N SER A 145 -0.54 -6.82 -22.75
CA SER A 145 0.76 -7.27 -22.27
C SER A 145 0.81 -7.49 -20.77
N LEU A 146 0.23 -6.60 -19.96
CA LEU A 146 0.14 -6.77 -18.51
C LEU A 146 -0.79 -7.93 -18.11
N LYS A 147 -1.84 -8.21 -18.87
CA LYS A 147 -2.70 -9.37 -18.66
C LYS A 147 -1.94 -10.67 -18.92
N GLU A 148 -1.15 -10.71 -19.99
CA GLU A 148 -0.29 -11.85 -20.33
C GLU A 148 0.81 -12.06 -19.28
N ASP A 149 1.48 -10.98 -18.83
CA ASP A 149 2.47 -11.05 -17.75
C ASP A 149 1.86 -11.66 -16.46
N ALA A 150 0.61 -11.30 -16.10
CA ALA A 150 -0.07 -11.88 -14.95
C ALA A 150 -0.34 -13.38 -15.15
N HIS A 151 -0.70 -13.82 -16.36
CA HIS A 151 -0.89 -15.25 -16.68
C HIS A 151 0.45 -16.00 -16.67
N HIS A 152 1.53 -15.40 -17.17
CA HIS A 152 2.88 -15.98 -17.11
C HIS A 152 3.35 -16.13 -15.65
N ALA A 153 3.08 -15.13 -14.80
CA ALA A 153 3.43 -15.20 -13.37
C ALA A 153 2.77 -16.40 -12.68
N LEU A 154 1.52 -16.75 -13.00
CA LEU A 154 0.84 -17.92 -12.45
C LEU A 154 1.47 -19.26 -12.90
N ARG A 155 2.23 -19.26 -13.99
CA ARG A 155 2.84 -20.47 -14.60
C ARG A 155 4.35 -20.55 -14.41
N ALA A 156 4.98 -19.54 -13.82
CA ALA A 156 6.43 -19.49 -13.64
C ALA A 156 6.96 -20.78 -12.96
N GLY A 157 8.02 -21.38 -13.50
CA GLY A 157 8.58 -22.65 -13.00
C GLY A 157 9.45 -22.48 -11.75
N SER A 158 9.97 -21.26 -11.51
CA SER A 158 10.86 -20.95 -10.39
C SER A 158 10.65 -19.52 -9.86
N LEU A 159 11.22 -19.22 -8.70
CA LEU A 159 11.20 -17.86 -8.13
C LEU A 159 12.05 -16.89 -8.97
N GLU A 160 13.11 -17.36 -9.61
CA GLU A 160 13.97 -16.57 -10.49
C GLU A 160 13.23 -16.16 -11.76
N GLU A 161 12.51 -17.08 -12.39
CA GLU A 161 11.64 -16.78 -13.54
C GLU A 161 10.54 -15.79 -13.16
N LEU A 162 9.89 -16.03 -12.03
CA LEU A 162 8.85 -15.14 -11.49
C LEU A 162 9.37 -13.72 -11.25
N LEU A 163 10.59 -13.57 -10.71
CA LEU A 163 11.24 -12.28 -10.52
C LEU A 163 11.52 -11.57 -11.85
N GLY A 164 11.88 -12.32 -12.89
CA GLY A 164 12.06 -11.78 -14.25
C GLY A 164 10.75 -11.22 -14.82
N ILE A 165 9.65 -11.99 -14.71
CA ILE A 165 8.32 -11.58 -15.16
C ILE A 165 7.85 -10.33 -14.39
N GLU A 166 8.00 -10.35 -13.05
CA GLU A 166 7.68 -9.19 -12.21
C GLU A 166 8.45 -7.95 -12.64
N GLY A 167 9.74 -8.09 -12.93
CA GLY A 167 10.61 -6.99 -13.37
C GLY A 167 10.16 -6.36 -14.70
N ILE A 168 9.76 -7.20 -15.68
CA ILE A 168 9.22 -6.74 -16.97
C ILE A 168 7.90 -6.00 -16.77
N ALA A 169 6.96 -6.59 -16.05
CA ALA A 169 5.66 -5.97 -15.77
C ALA A 169 5.81 -4.65 -14.99
N ALA A 170 6.70 -4.61 -14.00
CA ALA A 170 7.00 -3.38 -13.25
C ALA A 170 7.60 -2.29 -14.14
N ARG A 171 8.49 -2.64 -15.08
CA ARG A 171 9.04 -1.69 -16.04
C ARG A 171 7.92 -1.08 -16.89
N ARG A 172 7.05 -1.92 -17.48
CA ARG A 172 5.90 -1.47 -18.26
C ARG A 172 5.00 -0.52 -17.45
N TYR A 173 4.68 -0.88 -16.22
CA TYR A 173 3.86 -0.05 -15.36
C TYR A 173 4.50 1.30 -15.05
N PHE A 174 5.75 1.32 -14.59
CA PHE A 174 6.42 2.57 -14.20
C PHE A 174 6.79 3.46 -15.37
N GLN A 175 7.04 2.94 -16.57
CA GLN A 175 7.23 3.74 -17.78
C GLN A 175 5.96 4.51 -18.15
N ASN A 176 4.80 4.03 -17.76
CA ASN A 176 3.52 4.65 -18.06
C ASN A 176 2.89 5.39 -16.85
N LEU A 177 3.59 5.50 -15.74
CA LEU A 177 3.06 6.12 -14.53
C LEU A 177 2.75 7.61 -14.71
N THR A 178 3.53 8.32 -15.53
CA THR A 178 3.35 9.74 -15.82
C THR A 178 2.00 10.04 -16.47
N HIS A 179 1.47 9.12 -17.28
CA HIS A 179 0.13 9.25 -17.87
C HIS A 179 -1.02 9.17 -16.88
N LEU A 180 -0.75 8.84 -15.61
CA LEU A 180 -1.72 8.86 -14.50
C LEU A 180 -1.66 10.15 -13.69
N LEU A 181 -0.61 10.96 -13.90
CA LEU A 181 -0.39 12.21 -13.16
C LEU A 181 -1.03 13.37 -13.93
N ARG A 182 -1.57 14.34 -13.16
CA ARG A 182 -2.03 15.59 -13.71
C ARG A 182 -0.85 16.36 -14.28
N HIS A 183 -1.01 16.82 -15.49
CA HIS A 183 -0.16 17.85 -16.06
C HIS A 183 -0.80 19.20 -15.73
N ASP A 184 -0.03 20.13 -15.20
CA ASP A 184 -0.49 21.45 -14.80
C ASP A 184 0.50 22.49 -15.32
N ASP A 185 -0.03 23.64 -15.79
CA ASP A 185 0.78 24.78 -16.24
C ASP A 185 1.53 25.43 -15.08
N ASP A 186 1.06 25.24 -13.83
CA ASP A 186 1.79 25.63 -12.62
C ASP A 186 2.95 24.65 -12.37
N PRO A 187 4.22 25.08 -12.53
CA PRO A 187 5.38 24.23 -12.29
C PRO A 187 5.43 23.65 -10.88
N SER A 188 4.73 24.27 -9.90
CA SER A 188 4.66 23.76 -8.52
C SER A 188 3.77 22.54 -8.38
N LEU A 189 2.88 22.27 -9.33
CA LEU A 189 1.97 21.14 -9.40
C LEU A 189 2.38 20.11 -10.46
N SER A 190 3.39 20.40 -11.27
CA SER A 190 3.94 19.46 -12.26
C SER A 190 5.08 18.65 -11.67
N PHE A 191 5.06 17.34 -11.87
CA PHE A 191 6.04 16.40 -11.34
C PHE A 191 6.61 15.52 -12.45
N ASP A 192 7.89 15.71 -12.74
CA ASP A 192 8.61 14.82 -13.66
C ASP A 192 8.89 13.47 -12.99
N PHE A 193 8.76 12.41 -13.77
CA PHE A 193 9.11 11.07 -13.38
C PHE A 193 9.81 10.33 -14.52
N MET A 194 11.10 10.06 -14.36
CA MET A 194 11.94 9.39 -15.37
C MET A 194 12.19 7.92 -15.04
N GLY A 195 11.19 7.25 -14.44
CA GLY A 195 11.29 5.86 -14.03
C GLY A 195 11.63 5.66 -12.55
N ARG A 196 11.49 4.42 -12.11
CA ARG A 196 11.61 4.07 -10.68
C ARG A 196 13.05 4.06 -10.21
N ASN A 197 13.39 4.93 -9.24
CA ASN A 197 14.66 4.94 -8.52
C ASN A 197 14.41 4.92 -6.99
N ARG A 198 15.34 4.40 -6.19
CA ARG A 198 15.03 4.08 -4.77
C ARG A 198 16.03 4.58 -3.74
N ARG A 199 17.31 4.62 -4.04
CA ARG A 199 18.35 4.80 -3.02
C ARG A 199 19.50 5.64 -3.54
N PRO A 200 19.49 6.93 -3.26
CA PRO A 200 18.35 7.72 -2.76
C PRO A 200 17.30 7.99 -3.85
N PRO A 201 16.05 8.36 -3.49
CA PRO A 201 15.10 8.92 -4.45
C PRO A 201 15.66 10.20 -5.06
N LYS A 202 15.51 10.40 -6.37
CA LYS A 202 16.07 11.55 -7.09
C LYS A 202 15.04 12.62 -7.44
N ASP A 203 13.76 12.26 -7.36
CA ASP A 203 12.63 13.10 -7.72
C ASP A 203 11.48 12.98 -6.71
N PRO A 204 10.53 13.92 -6.68
CA PRO A 204 9.41 13.94 -5.77
C PRO A 204 8.54 12.69 -5.81
N VAL A 205 8.21 12.19 -7.00
CA VAL A 205 7.36 11.00 -7.17
C VAL A 205 8.02 9.77 -6.54
N ASN A 206 9.32 9.57 -6.80
CA ASN A 206 10.08 8.49 -6.20
C ASN A 206 10.25 8.64 -4.68
N ALA A 207 10.35 9.88 -4.16
CA ALA A 207 10.37 10.13 -2.72
C ALA A 207 9.04 9.71 -2.07
N MET A 208 7.90 10.12 -2.63
CA MET A 208 6.57 9.72 -2.17
C MET A 208 6.33 8.22 -2.28
N LEU A 209 6.63 7.59 -3.43
CA LEU A 209 6.49 6.15 -3.61
C LEU A 209 7.32 5.36 -2.59
N SER A 210 8.56 5.79 -2.32
CA SER A 210 9.42 5.11 -1.34
C SER A 210 8.85 5.22 0.07
N PHE A 211 8.33 6.39 0.43
CA PHE A 211 7.70 6.63 1.72
C PHE A 211 6.37 5.85 1.85
N ALA A 212 5.51 5.87 0.82
CA ALA A 212 4.26 5.13 0.79
C ALA A 212 4.49 3.61 0.94
N TYR A 213 5.51 3.06 0.28
CA TYR A 213 5.85 1.64 0.44
C TYR A 213 6.35 1.32 1.85
N ALA A 214 7.10 2.21 2.47
CA ALA A 214 7.51 2.02 3.87
C ALA A 214 6.29 2.05 4.82
N MET A 215 5.35 2.96 4.59
CA MET A 215 4.09 3.02 5.34
C MET A 215 3.25 1.75 5.14
N LEU A 216 3.09 1.28 3.90
CA LEU A 216 2.32 0.06 3.61
C LEU A 216 2.98 -1.19 4.19
N THR A 217 4.33 -1.28 4.15
CA THR A 217 5.07 -2.36 4.82
C THR A 217 4.80 -2.39 6.32
N ARG A 218 4.75 -1.22 6.97
CA ARG A 218 4.40 -1.08 8.39
C ARG A 218 2.97 -1.57 8.66
N GLU A 219 1.99 -1.16 7.85
CA GLU A 219 0.61 -1.59 8.02
C GLU A 219 0.50 -3.13 7.94
N TRP A 220 1.19 -3.75 6.98
CA TRP A 220 1.27 -5.20 6.88
C TRP A 220 1.99 -5.84 8.06
N HIS A 221 3.09 -5.23 8.55
CA HIS A 221 3.79 -5.73 9.73
C HIS A 221 2.86 -5.78 10.95
N ILE A 222 2.07 -4.73 11.17
CA ILE A 222 1.10 -4.64 12.26
C ILE A 222 -0.02 -5.68 12.07
N ALA A 223 -0.61 -5.78 10.87
CA ALA A 223 -1.70 -6.71 10.58
C ALA A 223 -1.28 -8.17 10.77
N LEU A 224 -0.08 -8.54 10.29
CA LEU A 224 0.47 -9.90 10.44
C LEU A 224 0.75 -10.24 11.91
N SER A 225 1.36 -9.30 12.64
CA SER A 225 1.62 -9.48 14.08
C SER A 225 0.33 -9.63 14.89
N ALA A 226 -0.70 -8.86 14.56
CA ALA A 226 -2.00 -8.92 15.23
C ALA A 226 -2.70 -10.28 15.10
N VAL A 227 -2.49 -10.99 13.98
CA VAL A 227 -3.07 -12.33 13.77
C VAL A 227 -2.13 -13.47 14.14
N GLY A 228 -0.93 -13.16 14.64
CA GLY A 228 0.03 -14.15 15.15
C GLY A 228 1.02 -14.72 14.14
N LEU A 229 1.08 -14.16 12.94
CA LEU A 229 2.12 -14.47 11.94
C LEU A 229 3.42 -13.72 12.25
N ASP A 230 4.56 -14.30 11.88
CA ASP A 230 5.86 -13.65 11.92
C ASP A 230 6.06 -12.80 10.65
N PRO A 231 6.12 -11.46 10.75
CA PRO A 231 6.31 -10.59 9.58
C PRO A 231 7.66 -10.77 8.87
N TYR A 232 8.66 -11.36 9.55
CA TYR A 232 10.02 -11.48 9.01
C TYR A 232 10.22 -12.76 8.18
N ARG A 233 9.38 -13.79 8.39
CA ARG A 233 9.49 -15.03 7.62
C ARG A 233 8.54 -15.03 6.42
N GLY A 234 9.08 -14.70 5.25
CA GLY A 234 8.37 -14.69 3.97
C GLY A 234 8.57 -15.96 3.14
N TYR A 235 7.96 -15.97 1.96
CA TYR A 235 7.95 -17.06 0.98
C TYR A 235 8.61 -16.62 -0.34
N TYR A 236 8.40 -15.39 -0.77
CA TYR A 236 8.94 -14.82 -2.01
C TYR A 236 10.19 -13.98 -1.75
N HIS A 237 10.10 -13.01 -0.84
CA HIS A 237 11.23 -12.22 -0.45
C HIS A 237 12.17 -13.02 0.46
N GLN A 238 13.43 -13.15 0.04
CA GLN A 238 14.44 -13.85 0.84
C GLN A 238 14.66 -13.19 2.20
N PRO A 239 14.71 -13.98 3.29
CA PRO A 239 15.01 -13.47 4.62
C PRO A 239 16.36 -12.75 4.66
N ARG A 240 16.37 -11.55 5.23
CA ARG A 240 17.58 -10.77 5.53
C ARG A 240 17.39 -10.11 6.88
N PHE A 241 18.49 -9.91 7.61
CA PHE A 241 18.43 -9.22 8.89
C PHE A 241 17.66 -7.89 8.80
N GLY A 242 16.70 -7.67 9.69
CA GLY A 242 15.85 -6.48 9.76
C GLY A 242 14.84 -6.30 8.62
N ARG A 243 14.72 -7.25 7.67
CA ARG A 243 13.79 -7.17 6.55
C ARG A 243 12.50 -7.94 6.85
N PRO A 244 11.34 -7.29 6.96
CA PRO A 244 10.07 -7.97 7.19
C PRO A 244 9.56 -8.63 5.90
N ALA A 245 10.12 -9.82 5.58
CA ALA A 245 9.94 -10.49 4.30
C ALA A 245 8.47 -10.83 3.99
N LEU A 246 7.70 -11.35 4.97
CA LEU A 246 6.29 -11.65 4.77
C LEU A 246 5.45 -10.38 4.57
N ALA A 247 5.76 -9.30 5.30
CA ALA A 247 5.08 -8.02 5.08
C ALA A 247 5.34 -7.47 3.68
N LEU A 248 6.55 -7.68 3.14
CA LEU A 248 6.88 -7.33 1.75
C LEU A 248 6.17 -8.22 0.74
N ASP A 249 6.02 -9.52 1.01
CA ASP A 249 5.26 -10.45 0.16
C ASP A 249 3.79 -10.03 0.08
N MET A 250 3.17 -9.86 1.24
CA MET A 250 1.74 -9.55 1.34
C MET A 250 1.37 -8.17 0.81
N MET A 251 2.31 -7.22 0.81
CA MET A 251 2.04 -5.89 0.27
C MET A 251 2.05 -5.84 -1.27
N GLU A 252 2.62 -6.85 -1.96
CA GLU A 252 2.76 -6.78 -3.43
C GLU A 252 1.43 -6.51 -4.15
N PRO A 253 0.31 -7.20 -3.88
CA PRO A 253 -0.98 -6.91 -4.51
C PRO A 253 -1.54 -5.52 -4.17
N PHE A 254 -1.12 -4.96 -3.02
CA PHE A 254 -1.64 -3.70 -2.49
C PHE A 254 -0.80 -2.47 -2.86
N ARG A 255 0.38 -2.65 -3.44
CA ARG A 255 1.20 -1.52 -3.90
C ARG A 255 0.44 -0.61 -4.85
N PRO A 256 -0.13 -1.10 -5.95
CA PRO A 256 -0.90 -0.24 -6.86
C PRO A 256 -2.12 0.37 -6.17
N LEU A 257 -2.86 -0.45 -5.42
CA LEU A 257 -4.15 -0.09 -4.86
C LEU A 257 -4.08 0.93 -3.71
N VAL A 258 -3.01 0.91 -2.94
CA VAL A 258 -2.87 1.75 -1.74
C VAL A 258 -1.75 2.77 -1.92
N ALA A 259 -0.51 2.31 -2.10
CA ALA A 259 0.65 3.18 -2.10
C ALA A 259 0.72 4.07 -3.34
N ASP A 260 0.66 3.48 -4.53
CA ASP A 260 0.72 4.24 -5.79
C ASP A 260 -0.52 5.12 -5.94
N SER A 261 -1.70 4.59 -5.59
CA SER A 261 -2.96 5.35 -5.60
C SER A 261 -2.90 6.57 -4.67
N ALA A 262 -2.34 6.45 -3.47
CA ALA A 262 -2.18 7.59 -2.56
C ALA A 262 -1.24 8.66 -3.14
N VAL A 263 -0.15 8.25 -3.82
CA VAL A 263 0.77 9.17 -4.48
C VAL A 263 0.09 9.89 -5.64
N ILE A 264 -0.56 9.14 -6.54
CA ILE A 264 -1.26 9.69 -7.71
C ILE A 264 -2.35 10.66 -7.25
N THR A 265 -3.15 10.28 -6.26
CA THR A 265 -4.23 11.13 -5.72
C THR A 265 -3.67 12.40 -5.08
N ALA A 266 -2.60 12.33 -4.28
CA ALA A 266 -2.01 13.49 -3.62
C ALA A 266 -1.44 14.50 -4.64
N ILE A 267 -0.87 14.02 -5.75
CA ILE A 267 -0.40 14.87 -6.83
C ILE A 267 -1.58 15.47 -7.59
N ASN A 268 -2.51 14.63 -8.04
CA ASN A 268 -3.62 15.05 -8.90
C ASN A 268 -4.58 16.04 -8.21
N ASN A 269 -4.71 15.96 -6.89
CA ASN A 269 -5.52 16.89 -6.09
C ASN A 269 -4.73 18.13 -5.63
N GLY A 270 -3.45 18.27 -5.99
CA GLY A 270 -2.62 19.39 -5.55
C GLY A 270 -2.37 19.44 -4.04
N GLU A 271 -2.54 18.31 -3.34
CA GLU A 271 -2.31 18.21 -1.90
C GLU A 271 -0.83 18.33 -1.53
N VAL A 272 0.04 17.93 -2.45
CA VAL A 272 1.50 18.03 -2.35
C VAL A 272 1.99 18.84 -3.54
N ARG A 273 2.91 19.78 -3.29
CA ARG A 273 3.46 20.69 -4.30
C ARG A 273 4.97 20.53 -4.41
N GLY A 274 5.57 21.04 -5.48
CA GLY A 274 7.02 21.04 -5.67
C GLY A 274 7.80 21.66 -4.50
N SER A 275 7.23 22.74 -3.88
CA SER A 275 7.79 23.38 -2.68
C SER A 275 7.83 22.50 -1.42
N ASP A 276 7.14 21.36 -1.44
CA ASP A 276 7.15 20.40 -0.33
C ASP A 276 8.35 19.46 -0.37
N PHE A 277 9.26 19.65 -1.31
CA PHE A 277 10.42 18.79 -1.48
C PHE A 277 11.73 19.57 -1.32
N ILE A 278 12.69 18.91 -0.69
CA ILE A 278 14.04 19.39 -0.51
C ILE A 278 14.93 18.54 -1.42
N ARG A 279 15.64 19.19 -2.36
CA ARG A 279 16.62 18.52 -3.22
C ARG A 279 18.03 18.87 -2.73
N ALA A 280 18.81 17.87 -2.38
CA ALA A 280 20.19 18.04 -1.94
C ALA A 280 21.04 16.84 -2.35
N ALA A 281 22.26 17.07 -2.79
CA ALA A 281 23.27 16.05 -3.13
C ALA A 281 22.72 14.91 -4.03
N GLY A 282 21.91 15.25 -5.04
CA GLY A 282 21.32 14.27 -5.96
C GLY A 282 20.20 13.42 -5.36
N SER A 283 19.67 13.79 -4.21
CA SER A 283 18.54 13.17 -3.54
C SER A 283 17.35 14.14 -3.42
N CYS A 284 16.16 13.57 -3.29
CA CYS A 284 14.92 14.29 -3.08
C CYS A 284 14.19 13.72 -1.85
N ALA A 285 13.80 14.59 -0.92
CA ALA A 285 13.07 14.22 0.30
C ALA A 285 11.89 15.17 0.52
N MET A 286 10.83 14.69 1.16
CA MET A 286 9.71 15.56 1.56
C MET A 286 10.10 16.42 2.76
N SER A 287 9.70 17.69 2.73
CA SER A 287 9.70 18.58 3.92
C SER A 287 8.75 18.05 5.00
N ASP A 288 8.85 18.57 6.22
CA ASP A 288 7.95 18.16 7.31
C ASP A 288 6.48 18.47 7.01
N SER A 289 6.20 19.62 6.38
CA SER A 289 4.85 20.01 5.97
C SER A 289 4.33 19.11 4.84
N GLY A 290 5.14 18.84 3.81
CA GLY A 290 4.80 17.94 2.72
C GLY A 290 4.53 16.52 3.22
N ARG A 291 5.36 16.04 4.15
CA ARG A 291 5.17 14.73 4.77
C ARG A 291 3.86 14.62 5.54
N LYS A 292 3.49 15.64 6.32
CA LYS A 292 2.20 15.66 7.04
C LYS A 292 1.02 15.60 6.08
N ARG A 293 1.05 16.36 4.99
CA ARG A 293 -0.01 16.33 3.96
C ARG A 293 -0.08 14.96 3.28
N PHE A 294 1.06 14.40 2.91
CA PHE A 294 1.09 13.08 2.28
C PHE A 294 0.63 11.95 3.21
N ILE A 295 0.99 11.99 4.50
CA ILE A 295 0.48 11.05 5.50
C ILE A 295 -1.05 11.13 5.55
N ALA A 296 -1.64 12.33 5.55
CA ALA A 296 -3.09 12.49 5.55
C ALA A 296 -3.74 11.87 4.30
N ALA A 297 -3.14 12.03 3.12
CA ALA A 297 -3.60 11.39 1.88
C ALA A 297 -3.53 9.86 1.96
N PHE A 298 -2.41 9.32 2.47
CA PHE A 298 -2.25 7.87 2.67
C PHE A 298 -3.26 7.32 3.68
N GLU A 299 -3.51 8.00 4.79
CA GLU A 299 -4.47 7.59 5.81
C GLU A 299 -5.92 7.59 5.27
N ARG A 300 -6.29 8.59 4.47
CA ARG A 300 -7.59 8.57 3.76
C ARG A 300 -7.68 7.36 2.83
N ARG A 301 -6.61 7.03 2.09
CA ARG A 301 -6.60 5.85 1.24
C ARG A 301 -6.72 4.56 2.03
N MET A 302 -6.07 4.43 3.18
CA MET A 302 -6.22 3.28 4.08
C MET A 302 -7.63 3.16 4.66
N GLY A 303 -8.31 4.29 4.88
CA GLY A 303 -9.70 4.35 5.34
C GLY A 303 -10.74 4.13 4.23
N HIS A 304 -10.36 4.17 2.96
CA HIS A 304 -11.28 4.01 1.84
C HIS A 304 -11.88 2.59 1.82
N GLU A 305 -13.21 2.53 1.67
CA GLU A 305 -13.95 1.27 1.64
C GLU A 305 -13.98 0.66 0.23
N VAL A 306 -13.82 -0.64 0.20
CA VAL A 306 -13.89 -1.45 -1.03
C VAL A 306 -14.75 -2.69 -0.78
N THR A 307 -15.44 -3.14 -1.82
CA THR A 307 -16.20 -4.40 -1.76
C THR A 307 -15.24 -5.59 -1.92
N HIS A 308 -15.27 -6.52 -0.97
CA HIS A 308 -14.46 -7.73 -1.05
C HIS A 308 -15.03 -8.67 -2.13
N PRO A 309 -14.22 -9.05 -3.17
CA PRO A 309 -14.74 -9.77 -4.34
C PRO A 309 -15.33 -11.16 -4.03
N LEU A 310 -14.87 -11.82 -2.95
CA LEU A 310 -15.38 -13.13 -2.53
C LEU A 310 -16.55 -13.04 -1.54
N PHE A 311 -16.54 -12.05 -0.67
CA PHE A 311 -17.48 -11.99 0.44
C PHE A 311 -18.60 -10.98 0.23
N GLY A 312 -18.48 -10.06 -0.74
CA GLY A 312 -19.50 -9.09 -1.11
C GLY A 312 -19.76 -7.96 -0.09
N TYR A 313 -19.05 -7.92 1.06
CA TYR A 313 -19.20 -6.84 2.02
C TYR A 313 -18.17 -5.73 1.83
N GLN A 314 -18.52 -4.52 2.27
CA GLN A 314 -17.65 -3.35 2.24
C GLN A 314 -16.75 -3.31 3.47
N LEU A 315 -15.49 -2.97 3.28
CA LEU A 315 -14.51 -2.78 4.35
C LEU A 315 -13.38 -1.86 3.90
N SER A 316 -12.79 -1.13 4.85
CA SER A 316 -11.65 -0.28 4.56
C SER A 316 -10.41 -1.11 4.14
N TYR A 317 -9.50 -0.50 3.36
CA TYR A 317 -8.23 -1.16 3.05
C TYR A 317 -7.50 -1.61 4.32
N ARG A 318 -7.51 -0.81 5.39
CA ARG A 318 -6.91 -1.21 6.66
C ARG A 318 -7.46 -2.51 7.20
N ARG A 319 -8.78 -2.65 7.21
CA ARG A 319 -9.43 -3.90 7.66
C ARG A 319 -9.18 -5.05 6.69
N LEU A 320 -9.09 -4.75 5.40
CA LEU A 320 -8.80 -5.74 4.36
C LEU A 320 -7.44 -6.41 4.57
N LEU A 321 -6.40 -5.68 5.02
CA LEU A 321 -5.09 -6.27 5.31
C LEU A 321 -5.21 -7.37 6.38
N GLU A 322 -5.99 -7.14 7.44
CA GLU A 322 -6.22 -8.13 8.49
C GLU A 322 -7.00 -9.35 7.96
N VAL A 323 -8.03 -9.11 7.14
CA VAL A 323 -8.81 -10.21 6.50
C VAL A 323 -7.89 -11.07 5.65
N GLN A 324 -7.03 -10.46 4.83
CA GLN A 324 -6.09 -11.17 3.99
C GLN A 324 -5.04 -11.94 4.82
N ALA A 325 -4.57 -11.39 5.93
CA ALA A 325 -3.68 -12.10 6.84
C ALA A 325 -4.35 -13.34 7.46
N ARG A 326 -5.64 -13.25 7.84
CA ARG A 326 -6.42 -14.38 8.34
C ARG A 326 -6.68 -15.45 7.26
N LEU A 327 -6.91 -15.04 6.02
CA LEU A 327 -7.04 -15.96 4.88
C LEU A 327 -5.72 -16.70 4.63
N LEU A 328 -4.57 -16.03 4.79
CA LEU A 328 -3.28 -16.71 4.71
C LEU A 328 -3.14 -17.80 5.80
N ILE A 329 -3.53 -17.53 7.05
CA ILE A 329 -3.52 -18.52 8.12
C ILE A 329 -4.35 -19.74 7.73
N ARG A 330 -5.58 -19.54 7.24
CA ARG A 330 -6.46 -20.64 6.82
C ARG A 330 -5.88 -21.47 5.67
N HIS A 331 -5.18 -20.84 4.76
CA HIS A 331 -4.45 -21.57 3.71
C HIS A 331 -3.28 -22.36 4.29
N LEU A 332 -2.49 -21.76 5.15
CA LEU A 332 -1.33 -22.41 5.78
C LEU A 332 -1.73 -23.58 6.69
N SER A 333 -2.89 -23.52 7.35
CA SER A 333 -3.44 -24.62 8.17
C SER A 333 -4.10 -25.72 7.33
N GLY A 334 -4.32 -25.49 6.02
CA GLY A 334 -5.01 -26.45 5.13
C GLY A 334 -6.54 -26.34 5.19
N GLU A 335 -7.11 -25.34 5.86
CA GLU A 335 -8.58 -25.11 5.90
C GLU A 335 -9.12 -24.69 4.55
N ILE A 336 -8.33 -23.96 3.75
CA ILE A 336 -8.66 -23.61 2.36
C ILE A 336 -7.53 -24.05 1.44
N PRO A 337 -7.84 -24.58 0.25
CA PRO A 337 -6.84 -25.14 -0.66
C PRO A 337 -5.90 -24.08 -1.23
N ASP A 338 -6.42 -22.88 -1.55
CA ASP A 338 -5.68 -21.80 -2.18
C ASP A 338 -5.83 -20.51 -1.41
N TYR A 339 -4.77 -19.68 -1.42
CA TYR A 339 -4.82 -18.34 -0.87
C TYR A 339 -5.53 -17.39 -1.86
N PRO A 340 -6.68 -16.82 -1.48
CA PRO A 340 -7.43 -15.94 -2.37
C PRO A 340 -6.81 -14.53 -2.39
N ASN A 341 -6.04 -14.25 -3.43
CA ASN A 341 -5.43 -12.94 -3.63
C ASN A 341 -6.49 -11.87 -3.90
N PHE A 342 -6.27 -10.67 -3.36
CA PHE A 342 -7.14 -9.54 -3.61
C PHE A 342 -6.82 -8.88 -4.95
N VAL A 343 -7.76 -8.96 -5.89
CA VAL A 343 -7.68 -8.33 -7.22
C VAL A 343 -8.92 -7.49 -7.44
N THR A 344 -8.75 -6.23 -7.83
CA THR A 344 -9.85 -5.33 -8.20
C THR A 344 -10.24 -5.53 -9.66
N ARG A 345 -11.53 -5.38 -9.96
CA ARG A 345 -12.09 -5.48 -11.33
C ARG A 345 -11.91 -4.19 -12.12
#